data_0f6296648e8191290a2608263c434d27
#
_entry.id   0f6296648e8191290a2608263c434d27
#
_cell.length_a   1.000
_cell.length_b   1.000
_cell.length_c   1.000
_cell.angle_alpha   90.00
_cell.angle_beta   90.00
_cell.angle_gamma   90.00
#
_symmetry.space_group_name_H-M   'P 1'
#
loop_
_entity.id
_entity.type
_entity.pdbx_description
1 polymer ?
#
loop_
_entity_poly.entity_id
_entity_poly.type
_entity_poly.pdbx_seq_one_letter_code
_entity_poly.pdbx_strand_id
1 'polypeptide(L)'
;MRISAFLMIAVLAMAVPAVAQDACSWSRDLRLVNGNIHTMDAQNRVVNEVTIQEGRIAYVGPVGKHKLDPCTRTINLHGRTVVPGLIDDHNHFVLFSQRPGYDVMVETATSIPEAMSMLKDRAKTVPAGAWVTAIGDWTPRLFKENRLPTLAELDAAVPDHPVFFATFGPAVTNTLGKKFFESKGIAVGANGALAGPAANAALAALRQMQTLEDKIRSAEYAQSYVLRYGLTTSVDMGVFADPGSPDLQDDFTFPGIASANPWTVYQQILALDHQHKLNERVRLFMISMDKTMALPLLTQRLLNLFPDFGDNMLRVSGIGEFASPWFSNFAGGQHPANYEAALQLVAKHGWTYQQHTLSLAEVQFTAQTYEKVNAVTPIASLHWSIAHVPQIDPQTIQAMKAIGVGMALHGWKYLQGAQGTPAGQPAGPPYRTLLESGIHVGAGSDAGDISILDPWYEIYYMVTGKDCTGALINPGEQVTREQALRMYTADNGWFFHEGNELGSIESGKLGDLVVLNDNYFDPQKVSDEGIKQIKSVLTVVGGRVVYDGLR
;
A
#
# COMPACT_ATOMS: atom_id res chain seq x y z
N MET A 1 -6.77 91.27 -12.01
CA MET A 1 -7.67 90.24 -11.40
C MET A 1 -7.40 88.91 -12.05
N ARG A 2 -6.70 88.05 -11.35
CA ARG A 2 -6.44 86.64 -11.78
C ARG A 2 -7.18 85.73 -10.82
N ILE A 3 -8.17 85.01 -11.34
CA ILE A 3 -8.96 84.01 -10.59
C ILE A 3 -8.32 82.67 -10.78
N SER A 4 -7.81 82.13 -9.68
CA SER A 4 -7.24 80.74 -9.64
C SER A 4 -8.38 79.79 -9.28
N ALA A 5 -8.70 78.88 -10.18
CA ALA A 5 -9.63 77.79 -9.92
C ALA A 5 -8.85 76.58 -9.24
N PHE A 6 -9.27 76.23 -8.04
CA PHE A 6 -8.82 75.00 -7.34
C PHE A 6 -9.68 73.84 -7.84
N LEU A 7 -8.99 72.84 -8.43
CA LEU A 7 -9.60 71.56 -8.82
C LEU A 7 -9.48 70.62 -7.62
N MET A 8 -10.60 70.29 -6.98
CA MET A 8 -10.67 69.26 -5.95
C MET A 8 -10.78 67.86 -6.63
N ILE A 9 -9.74 67.05 -6.52
CA ILE A 9 -9.81 65.65 -6.94
C ILE A 9 -10.37 64.85 -5.77
N ALA A 10 -11.57 64.32 -5.91
CA ALA A 10 -12.18 63.37 -4.98
C ALA A 10 -11.60 61.96 -5.26
N VAL A 11 -10.78 61.45 -4.37
CA VAL A 11 -10.31 60.06 -4.40
C VAL A 11 -11.42 59.15 -3.85
N LEU A 12 -12.13 58.43 -4.74
CA LEU A 12 -13.04 57.36 -4.35
C LEU A 12 -12.18 56.17 -3.90
N ALA A 13 -12.09 55.94 -2.60
CA ALA A 13 -11.57 54.70 -2.04
C ALA A 13 -12.58 53.57 -2.32
N MET A 14 -12.32 52.75 -3.32
CA MET A 14 -13.04 51.49 -3.48
C MET A 14 -12.66 50.57 -2.29
N ALA A 15 -13.58 50.37 -1.36
CA ALA A 15 -13.49 49.34 -0.35
C ALA A 15 -13.62 48.00 -1.07
N VAL A 16 -12.51 47.29 -1.27
CA VAL A 16 -12.50 45.86 -1.63
C VAL A 16 -13.13 45.14 -0.46
N PRO A 17 -14.22 44.36 -0.64
CA PRO A 17 -14.71 43.53 0.45
C PRO A 17 -13.61 42.55 0.83
N ALA A 18 -13.07 42.65 2.04
CA ALA A 18 -12.26 41.62 2.63
C ALA A 18 -13.16 40.39 2.76
N VAL A 19 -12.95 39.39 1.88
CA VAL A 19 -13.50 38.06 2.08
C VAL A 19 -12.91 37.63 3.41
N ALA A 20 -13.73 37.56 4.45
CA ALA A 20 -13.33 36.98 5.72
C ALA A 20 -12.93 35.53 5.42
N GLN A 21 -11.62 35.28 5.30
CA GLN A 21 -11.06 33.96 5.20
C GLN A 21 -11.48 33.27 6.49
N ASP A 22 -12.16 32.12 6.40
CA ASP A 22 -12.58 31.37 7.56
C ASP A 22 -11.35 31.17 8.46
N ALA A 23 -11.35 31.80 9.62
CA ALA A 23 -10.19 31.85 10.54
C ALA A 23 -9.75 30.46 10.99
N CYS A 24 -10.56 29.41 10.71
CA CYS A 24 -10.31 28.02 11.07
C CYS A 24 -10.00 27.13 9.86
N SER A 25 -9.90 27.67 8.65
CA SER A 25 -9.69 26.85 7.42
C SER A 25 -8.39 26.04 7.41
N TRP A 26 -7.40 26.44 8.19
CA TRP A 26 -6.11 25.77 8.34
C TRP A 26 -6.05 24.80 9.54
N SER A 27 -7.07 24.82 10.44
CA SER A 27 -7.03 24.03 11.67
C SER A 27 -7.09 22.52 11.38
N ARG A 28 -6.23 21.76 12.03
CA ARG A 28 -6.23 20.29 12.08
C ARG A 28 -6.79 19.79 13.39
N ASP A 29 -7.46 20.64 14.14
CA ASP A 29 -8.00 20.30 15.44
C ASP A 29 -9.35 19.62 15.26
N LEU A 30 -9.43 18.39 15.72
CA LEU A 30 -10.57 17.51 15.56
C LEU A 30 -10.93 16.85 16.88
N ARG A 31 -12.22 16.82 17.18
CA ARG A 31 -12.78 16.09 18.32
C ARG A 31 -13.80 15.07 17.83
N LEU A 32 -13.57 13.80 18.10
CA LEU A 32 -14.48 12.70 17.81
C LEU A 32 -15.13 12.26 19.14
N VAL A 33 -16.47 12.26 19.21
CA VAL A 33 -17.22 11.95 20.44
C VAL A 33 -18.30 10.90 20.22
N ASN A 34 -18.71 10.24 21.31
CA ASN A 34 -19.77 9.23 21.31
C ASN A 34 -19.49 8.07 20.35
N GLY A 35 -18.23 7.65 20.26
CA GLY A 35 -17.79 6.51 19.47
C GLY A 35 -17.56 5.26 20.31
N ASN A 36 -17.39 4.14 19.63
CA ASN A 36 -16.82 2.91 20.14
C ASN A 36 -15.37 2.85 19.66
N ILE A 37 -14.46 3.54 20.37
CA ILE A 37 -13.10 3.82 19.92
C ILE A 37 -12.15 2.79 20.51
N HIS A 38 -11.70 1.84 19.69
CA HIS A 38 -10.70 0.84 20.03
C HIS A 38 -9.30 1.43 19.88
N THR A 39 -8.61 1.62 20.97
CA THR A 39 -7.32 2.33 20.96
C THR A 39 -6.18 1.51 20.38
N MET A 40 -6.28 0.19 20.38
CA MET A 40 -5.22 -0.74 20.03
C MET A 40 -3.91 -0.51 20.79
N ASP A 41 -3.99 0.18 21.95
CA ASP A 41 -2.88 0.33 22.88
C ASP A 41 -2.55 -0.99 23.61
N ALA A 42 -1.54 -0.99 24.47
CA ALA A 42 -1.13 -2.20 25.20
C ALA A 42 -2.22 -2.78 26.12
N GLN A 43 -3.24 -1.99 26.49
CA GLN A 43 -4.36 -2.40 27.33
C GLN A 43 -5.64 -2.68 26.53
N ASN A 44 -5.62 -2.49 25.20
CA ASN A 44 -6.78 -2.62 24.31
C ASN A 44 -8.02 -1.87 24.82
N ARG A 45 -7.80 -0.64 25.30
CA ARG A 45 -8.89 0.18 25.85
C ARG A 45 -9.92 0.52 24.78
N VAL A 46 -11.18 0.60 25.22
CA VAL A 46 -12.27 1.16 24.42
C VAL A 46 -12.75 2.43 25.09
N VAL A 47 -12.74 3.55 24.36
CA VAL A 47 -13.07 4.89 24.86
C VAL A 47 -14.16 5.53 24.02
N ASN A 48 -14.65 6.72 24.44
CA ASN A 48 -15.76 7.36 23.74
C ASN A 48 -15.38 8.70 23.10
N GLU A 49 -14.17 9.20 23.39
CA GLU A 49 -13.68 10.46 22.85
C GLU A 49 -12.19 10.40 22.52
N VAL A 50 -11.85 11.00 21.39
CA VAL A 50 -10.49 11.36 21.01
C VAL A 50 -10.48 12.81 20.55
N THR A 51 -9.50 13.59 21.04
CA THR A 51 -9.24 14.95 20.54
C THR A 51 -7.86 15.00 19.92
N ILE A 52 -7.78 15.60 18.75
CA ILE A 52 -6.54 15.83 18.00
C ILE A 52 -6.29 17.35 18.00
N GLN A 53 -5.05 17.75 18.26
CA GLN A 53 -4.58 19.13 18.19
C GLN A 53 -3.28 19.17 17.38
N GLU A 54 -3.18 20.10 16.45
CA GLU A 54 -2.01 20.27 15.58
C GLU A 54 -1.55 18.96 14.90
N GLY A 55 -2.53 18.07 14.59
CA GLY A 55 -2.27 16.79 13.95
C GLY A 55 -1.84 15.64 14.88
N ARG A 56 -1.78 15.89 16.20
CA ARG A 56 -1.46 14.86 17.21
C ARG A 56 -2.62 14.60 18.16
N ILE A 57 -2.72 13.39 18.64
CA ILE A 57 -3.71 12.99 19.63
C ILE A 57 -3.41 13.68 20.96
N ALA A 58 -4.28 14.58 21.39
CA ALA A 58 -4.14 15.35 22.62
C ALA A 58 -4.88 14.72 23.80
N TYR A 59 -6.02 14.04 23.54
CA TYR A 59 -6.82 13.40 24.58
C TYR A 59 -7.44 12.09 24.08
N VAL A 60 -7.49 11.10 24.97
CA VAL A 60 -8.10 9.78 24.76
C VAL A 60 -8.82 9.37 26.06
N GLY A 61 -10.14 9.20 26.02
CA GLY A 61 -10.87 8.82 27.22
C GLY A 61 -12.39 8.90 27.13
N PRO A 62 -13.11 8.98 28.27
CA PRO A 62 -14.54 9.21 28.28
C PRO A 62 -14.88 10.62 27.81
N VAL A 63 -16.10 10.82 27.29
CA VAL A 63 -16.59 12.14 26.89
C VAL A 63 -16.51 13.11 28.07
N GLY A 64 -15.73 14.17 27.91
CA GLY A 64 -15.41 15.11 28.98
C GLY A 64 -15.64 16.57 28.61
N LYS A 65 -15.58 17.44 29.63
CA LYS A 65 -15.56 18.88 29.46
C LYS A 65 -14.11 19.36 29.59
N HIS A 66 -13.46 19.60 28.46
CA HIS A 66 -12.14 20.24 28.42
C HIS A 66 -12.17 21.46 27.51
N LYS A 67 -11.24 22.36 27.76
CA LYS A 67 -11.08 23.55 26.93
C LYS A 67 -10.58 23.10 25.56
N LEU A 68 -11.38 23.39 24.55
CA LEU A 68 -11.02 23.17 23.14
C LEU A 68 -10.56 24.49 22.53
N ASP A 69 -9.73 24.42 21.51
CA ASP A 69 -9.48 25.55 20.64
C ASP A 69 -10.78 25.95 19.92
N PRO A 70 -11.08 27.25 19.74
CA PRO A 70 -12.27 27.70 19.00
C PRO A 70 -12.40 27.12 17.61
N CYS A 71 -11.29 26.72 16.97
CA CYS A 71 -11.27 26.12 15.66
C CYS A 71 -11.40 24.58 15.67
N THR A 72 -11.58 23.94 16.83
CA THR A 72 -11.75 22.48 16.91
C THR A 72 -13.08 22.05 16.31
N ARG A 73 -13.03 21.28 15.20
CA ARG A 73 -14.20 20.65 14.60
C ARG A 73 -14.64 19.45 15.43
N THR A 74 -15.89 19.42 15.88
CA THR A 74 -16.44 18.26 16.61
C THR A 74 -17.31 17.40 15.69
N ILE A 75 -17.07 16.09 15.68
CA ILE A 75 -17.84 15.08 14.96
C ILE A 75 -18.45 14.12 15.98
N ASN A 76 -19.78 13.96 15.96
CA ASN A 76 -20.48 12.94 16.74
C ASN A 76 -20.51 11.63 15.94
N LEU A 77 -19.96 10.59 16.52
CA LEU A 77 -19.81 9.27 15.88
C LEU A 77 -21.07 8.39 15.98
N HIS A 78 -22.03 8.75 16.82
CA HIS A 78 -23.27 8.01 17.01
C HIS A 78 -23.06 6.50 17.27
N GLY A 79 -22.07 6.14 18.07
CA GLY A 79 -21.75 4.75 18.44
C GLY A 79 -20.93 3.98 17.39
N ARG A 80 -20.48 4.63 16.30
CA ARG A 80 -19.64 3.97 15.28
C ARG A 80 -18.31 3.51 15.85
N THR A 81 -17.81 2.43 15.31
CA THR A 81 -16.50 1.87 15.64
C THR A 81 -15.39 2.70 15.02
N VAL A 82 -14.38 3.02 15.83
CA VAL A 82 -13.17 3.71 15.40
C VAL A 82 -11.96 2.84 15.75
N VAL A 83 -11.00 2.82 14.84
CA VAL A 83 -9.71 2.15 15.01
C VAL A 83 -8.59 3.11 14.63
N PRO A 84 -7.31 2.86 14.99
CA PRO A 84 -6.19 3.60 14.42
C PRO A 84 -6.19 3.51 12.90
N GLY A 85 -5.54 4.46 12.24
CA GLY A 85 -5.25 4.35 10.81
C GLY A 85 -4.53 3.03 10.52
N LEU A 86 -4.99 2.31 9.49
CA LEU A 86 -4.35 1.06 9.09
C LEU A 86 -3.00 1.37 8.45
N ILE A 87 -2.04 0.49 8.69
CA ILE A 87 -0.68 0.54 8.17
C ILE A 87 -0.42 -0.75 7.43
N ASP A 88 -0.04 -0.66 6.17
CA ASP A 88 0.43 -1.77 5.36
C ASP A 88 1.97 -1.77 5.39
N ASP A 89 2.58 -2.81 5.99
CA ASP A 89 4.04 -2.86 6.20
C ASP A 89 4.82 -3.32 4.98
N HIS A 90 4.10 -3.61 3.87
CA HIS A 90 4.70 -4.02 2.61
C HIS A 90 3.68 -3.98 1.48
N ASN A 91 3.78 -3.01 0.62
CA ASN A 91 3.09 -2.98 -0.67
C ASN A 91 3.96 -2.29 -1.73
N HIS A 92 3.47 -2.23 -2.96
CA HIS A 92 4.08 -1.50 -4.06
C HIS A 92 3.14 -0.35 -4.48
N PHE A 93 2.83 0.54 -3.52
CA PHE A 93 1.94 1.69 -3.76
C PHE A 93 2.36 2.51 -4.98
N VAL A 94 3.65 2.59 -5.21
CA VAL A 94 4.21 3.27 -6.38
C VAL A 94 3.73 2.69 -7.71
N LEU A 95 3.46 1.39 -7.80
CA LEU A 95 2.93 0.75 -9.01
C LEU A 95 1.47 1.13 -9.26
N PHE A 96 0.64 1.24 -8.20
CA PHE A 96 -0.71 1.79 -8.32
C PHE A 96 -0.70 3.24 -8.77
N SER A 97 0.22 4.02 -8.21
CA SER A 97 0.30 5.46 -8.42
C SER A 97 0.71 5.86 -9.85
N GLN A 98 1.02 4.91 -10.70
CA GLN A 98 1.41 5.16 -12.10
C GLN A 98 0.78 4.18 -13.11
N ARG A 99 -0.35 3.56 -12.77
CA ARG A 99 -1.07 2.72 -13.73
C ARG A 99 -1.53 3.53 -14.94
N PRO A 100 -1.26 3.05 -16.16
CA PRO A 100 -1.63 3.78 -17.37
C PRO A 100 -3.15 3.79 -17.59
N GLY A 101 -3.64 4.82 -18.24
CA GLY A 101 -5.06 4.99 -18.51
C GLY A 101 -5.86 5.46 -17.31
N TYR A 102 -7.12 5.05 -17.27
CA TYR A 102 -8.05 5.28 -16.16
C TYR A 102 -8.36 3.94 -15.50
N ASP A 103 -7.62 3.64 -14.46
CA ASP A 103 -7.66 2.33 -13.81
C ASP A 103 -8.96 2.08 -13.05
N VAL A 104 -9.31 0.80 -12.93
CA VAL A 104 -10.45 0.26 -12.18
C VAL A 104 -9.95 -0.86 -11.29
N MET A 105 -10.06 -0.70 -9.98
CA MET A 105 -9.72 -1.71 -8.99
C MET A 105 -10.82 -2.80 -8.99
N VAL A 106 -10.68 -3.82 -9.85
CA VAL A 106 -11.68 -4.92 -9.99
C VAL A 106 -11.48 -6.04 -8.98
N GLU A 107 -10.55 -5.91 -8.08
CA GLU A 107 -10.16 -6.91 -7.08
C GLU A 107 -11.29 -7.30 -6.11
N THR A 108 -12.32 -6.47 -6.00
CA THR A 108 -13.53 -6.74 -5.20
C THR A 108 -14.65 -7.42 -5.98
N ALA A 109 -14.51 -7.55 -7.30
CA ALA A 109 -15.52 -8.20 -8.14
C ALA A 109 -15.48 -9.73 -7.97
N THR A 110 -16.64 -10.35 -7.84
CA THR A 110 -16.80 -11.80 -7.66
C THR A 110 -17.27 -12.52 -8.93
N SER A 111 -17.49 -11.78 -10.01
CA SER A 111 -17.94 -12.32 -11.30
C SER A 111 -17.51 -11.40 -12.46
N ILE A 112 -17.44 -11.98 -13.67
CA ILE A 112 -17.18 -11.19 -14.89
C ILE A 112 -18.25 -10.10 -15.10
N PRO A 113 -19.57 -10.37 -14.98
CA PRO A 113 -20.58 -9.32 -15.10
C PRO A 113 -20.36 -8.16 -14.14
N GLU A 114 -19.96 -8.41 -12.90
CA GLU A 114 -19.65 -7.36 -11.92
C GLU A 114 -18.44 -6.54 -12.34
N ALA A 115 -17.34 -7.18 -12.72
CA ALA A 115 -16.16 -6.49 -13.24
C ALA A 115 -16.48 -5.65 -14.49
N MET A 116 -17.30 -6.17 -15.41
CA MET A 116 -17.76 -5.44 -16.59
C MET A 116 -18.63 -4.23 -16.23
N SER A 117 -19.46 -4.34 -15.19
CA SER A 117 -20.22 -3.18 -14.67
C SER A 117 -19.30 -2.07 -14.13
N MET A 118 -18.26 -2.45 -13.39
CA MET A 118 -17.27 -1.50 -12.88
C MET A 118 -16.52 -0.77 -14.00
N LEU A 119 -16.08 -1.49 -15.04
CA LEU A 119 -15.47 -0.88 -16.22
C LEU A 119 -16.43 0.07 -16.96
N LYS A 120 -17.69 -0.33 -17.13
CA LYS A 120 -18.74 0.48 -17.75
C LYS A 120 -19.00 1.77 -16.98
N ASP A 121 -19.02 1.70 -15.65
CA ASP A 121 -19.23 2.89 -14.82
C ASP A 121 -18.02 3.82 -14.88
N ARG A 122 -16.81 3.29 -14.92
CA ARG A 122 -15.59 4.07 -15.14
C ARG A 122 -15.59 4.79 -16.49
N ALA A 123 -15.96 4.07 -17.55
CA ALA A 123 -16.02 4.61 -18.91
C ALA A 123 -16.90 5.87 -19.03
N LYS A 124 -17.98 5.98 -18.22
CA LYS A 124 -18.86 7.17 -18.19
C LYS A 124 -18.19 8.44 -17.64
N THR A 125 -17.09 8.28 -16.90
CA THR A 125 -16.45 9.37 -16.15
C THR A 125 -15.10 9.80 -16.72
N VAL A 126 -14.68 9.20 -17.85
CA VAL A 126 -13.37 9.45 -18.47
C VAL A 126 -13.52 10.14 -19.83
N PRO A 127 -12.52 10.87 -20.31
CA PRO A 127 -12.56 11.52 -21.61
C PRO A 127 -12.79 10.53 -22.76
N ALA A 128 -13.52 10.91 -23.78
CA ALA A 128 -13.80 10.08 -24.93
C ALA A 128 -12.51 9.52 -25.57
N GLY A 129 -12.48 8.22 -25.84
CA GLY A 129 -11.33 7.54 -26.42
C GLY A 129 -10.15 7.29 -25.46
N ALA A 130 -10.24 7.72 -24.19
CA ALA A 130 -9.24 7.41 -23.19
C ALA A 130 -9.22 5.91 -22.86
N TRP A 131 -8.06 5.39 -22.48
CA TRP A 131 -7.93 4.00 -22.03
C TRP A 131 -8.63 3.77 -20.71
N VAL A 132 -9.45 2.71 -20.62
CA VAL A 132 -9.96 2.15 -19.38
C VAL A 132 -9.15 0.89 -19.09
N THR A 133 -8.53 0.83 -17.91
CA THR A 133 -7.62 -0.27 -17.55
C THR A 133 -8.07 -0.95 -16.26
N ALA A 134 -7.67 -2.22 -16.10
CA ALA A 134 -7.70 -2.95 -14.84
C ALA A 134 -6.41 -3.77 -14.79
N ILE A 135 -5.49 -3.40 -13.90
CA ILE A 135 -4.12 -3.91 -13.93
C ILE A 135 -3.74 -4.48 -12.57
N GLY A 136 -3.36 -5.76 -12.53
CA GLY A 136 -2.86 -6.43 -11.33
C GLY A 136 -3.89 -6.66 -10.23
N ASP A 137 -3.43 -7.18 -9.09
CA ASP A 137 -4.15 -7.34 -7.81
C ASP A 137 -5.41 -8.21 -7.85
N TRP A 138 -5.65 -8.89 -8.92
CA TRP A 138 -6.76 -9.81 -9.11
C TRP A 138 -6.33 -11.04 -9.91
N THR A 139 -7.13 -12.09 -9.82
CA THR A 139 -6.95 -13.35 -10.57
C THR A 139 -8.30 -13.85 -11.04
N PRO A 140 -8.35 -14.62 -12.15
CA PRO A 140 -9.58 -15.26 -12.60
C PRO A 140 -10.30 -16.10 -11.53
N ARG A 141 -9.57 -16.56 -10.50
CA ARG A 141 -10.13 -17.32 -9.37
C ARG A 141 -11.13 -16.52 -8.51
N LEU A 142 -11.06 -15.18 -8.54
CA LEU A 142 -12.06 -14.31 -7.90
C LEU A 142 -13.43 -14.42 -8.56
N PHE A 143 -13.46 -14.69 -9.87
CA PHE A 143 -14.70 -14.74 -10.62
C PHE A 143 -15.34 -16.13 -10.57
N LYS A 144 -16.66 -16.18 -10.42
CA LYS A 144 -17.43 -17.43 -10.50
C LYS A 144 -17.15 -18.21 -11.78
N GLU A 145 -16.86 -17.50 -12.87
CA GLU A 145 -16.56 -18.07 -14.19
C GLU A 145 -15.13 -18.66 -14.26
N ASN A 146 -14.25 -18.31 -13.32
CA ASN A 146 -12.84 -18.73 -13.23
C ASN A 146 -12.09 -18.62 -14.57
N ARG A 147 -12.27 -17.52 -15.27
CA ARG A 147 -11.63 -17.20 -16.57
C ARG A 147 -11.45 -15.70 -16.72
N LEU A 148 -10.64 -15.30 -17.71
CA LEU A 148 -10.61 -13.92 -18.17
C LEU A 148 -11.90 -13.58 -18.95
N PRO A 149 -12.31 -12.29 -18.97
CA PRO A 149 -13.35 -11.83 -19.86
C PRO A 149 -12.94 -12.02 -21.32
N THR A 150 -13.91 -12.16 -22.19
CA THR A 150 -13.71 -12.24 -23.65
C THR A 150 -13.69 -10.84 -24.27
N LEU A 151 -13.11 -10.73 -25.47
CA LEU A 151 -13.17 -9.51 -26.27
C LEU A 151 -14.61 -8.99 -26.43
N ALA A 152 -15.55 -9.89 -26.69
CA ALA A 152 -16.96 -9.51 -26.86
C ALA A 152 -17.61 -8.96 -25.58
N GLU A 153 -17.27 -9.51 -24.40
CA GLU A 153 -17.72 -8.98 -23.11
C GLU A 153 -17.15 -7.59 -22.84
N LEU A 154 -15.87 -7.38 -23.16
CA LEU A 154 -15.24 -6.06 -23.04
C LEU A 154 -15.81 -5.04 -24.04
N ASP A 155 -16.05 -5.42 -25.29
CA ASP A 155 -16.70 -4.55 -26.30
C ASP A 155 -18.12 -4.16 -25.87
N ALA A 156 -18.89 -5.10 -25.30
CA ALA A 156 -20.23 -4.84 -24.82
C ALA A 156 -20.27 -3.90 -23.59
N ALA A 157 -19.27 -4.03 -22.71
CA ALA A 157 -19.18 -3.20 -21.52
C ALA A 157 -18.64 -1.77 -21.83
N VAL A 158 -17.63 -1.67 -22.68
CA VAL A 158 -16.90 -0.44 -22.96
C VAL A 158 -16.67 -0.28 -24.48
N PRO A 159 -17.72 0.03 -25.25
CA PRO A 159 -17.65 0.09 -26.72
C PRO A 159 -16.83 1.26 -27.26
N ASP A 160 -16.78 2.39 -26.53
CA ASP A 160 -16.25 3.67 -27.02
C ASP A 160 -14.83 3.98 -26.50
N HIS A 161 -14.24 3.09 -25.70
CA HIS A 161 -12.91 3.25 -25.12
C HIS A 161 -12.05 2.00 -25.34
N PRO A 162 -10.74 2.14 -25.64
CA PRO A 162 -9.85 0.99 -25.60
C PRO A 162 -9.69 0.47 -24.17
N VAL A 163 -9.65 -0.86 -24.02
CA VAL A 163 -9.55 -1.53 -22.72
C VAL A 163 -8.26 -2.36 -22.66
N PHE A 164 -7.57 -2.29 -21.52
CA PHE A 164 -6.51 -3.21 -21.15
C PHE A 164 -6.82 -3.84 -19.78
N PHE A 165 -7.09 -5.15 -19.78
CA PHE A 165 -7.52 -5.90 -18.62
C PHE A 165 -6.49 -6.99 -18.32
N ALA A 166 -5.62 -6.77 -17.32
CA ALA A 166 -4.41 -7.53 -17.09
C ALA A 166 -4.30 -8.07 -15.65
N THR A 167 -3.91 -9.34 -15.55
CA THR A 167 -3.42 -9.93 -14.30
C THR A 167 -1.90 -9.78 -14.20
N PHE A 168 -1.29 -10.37 -13.18
CA PHE A 168 0.18 -10.48 -13.08
C PHE A 168 0.84 -11.19 -14.29
N GLY A 169 0.10 -11.92 -15.10
CA GLY A 169 0.62 -12.62 -16.29
C GLY A 169 -0.18 -12.30 -17.54
N PRO A 170 -1.26 -13.04 -17.83
CA PRO A 170 -2.04 -12.84 -19.05
C PRO A 170 -2.91 -11.58 -18.98
N ALA A 171 -3.16 -10.99 -20.16
CA ALA A 171 -4.07 -9.87 -20.33
C ALA A 171 -5.05 -10.12 -21.47
N VAL A 172 -6.12 -9.33 -21.51
CA VAL A 172 -7.08 -9.27 -22.62
C VAL A 172 -7.39 -7.82 -22.97
N THR A 173 -7.82 -7.60 -24.20
CA THR A 173 -8.19 -6.27 -24.69
C THR A 173 -9.46 -6.36 -25.53
N ASN A 174 -10.17 -5.24 -25.67
CA ASN A 174 -11.32 -5.13 -26.56
C ASN A 174 -10.91 -4.82 -28.00
N THR A 175 -11.87 -4.69 -28.92
CA THR A 175 -11.61 -4.42 -30.34
C THR A 175 -10.82 -3.14 -30.57
N LEU A 176 -11.06 -2.06 -29.81
CA LEU A 176 -10.33 -0.80 -29.95
C LEU A 176 -8.88 -0.95 -29.48
N GLY A 177 -8.65 -1.58 -28.33
CA GLY A 177 -7.31 -1.84 -27.82
C GLY A 177 -6.53 -2.82 -28.70
N LYS A 178 -7.19 -3.85 -29.27
CA LYS A 178 -6.58 -4.76 -30.25
C LYS A 178 -6.03 -4.01 -31.46
N LYS A 179 -6.83 -3.14 -32.09
CA LYS A 179 -6.37 -2.29 -33.19
C LYS A 179 -5.14 -1.46 -32.86
N PHE A 180 -5.13 -0.88 -31.65
CA PHE A 180 -4.00 -0.09 -31.18
C PHE A 180 -2.74 -0.95 -31.03
N PHE A 181 -2.80 -2.08 -30.31
CA PHE A 181 -1.64 -2.93 -30.08
C PHE A 181 -1.09 -3.54 -31.37
N GLU A 182 -1.96 -4.00 -32.28
CA GLU A 182 -1.56 -4.49 -33.59
C GLU A 182 -0.86 -3.40 -34.43
N SER A 183 -1.30 -2.13 -34.31
CA SER A 183 -0.62 -0.99 -34.98
C SER A 183 0.79 -0.71 -34.42
N LYS A 184 1.09 -1.19 -33.21
CA LYS A 184 2.42 -1.15 -32.60
C LYS A 184 3.24 -2.41 -32.84
N GLY A 185 2.75 -3.35 -33.65
CA GLY A 185 3.43 -4.62 -33.92
C GLY A 185 3.30 -5.65 -32.80
N ILE A 186 2.39 -5.43 -31.84
CA ILE A 186 2.16 -6.34 -30.73
C ILE A 186 1.08 -7.35 -31.16
N ALA A 187 1.38 -8.63 -31.07
CA ALA A 187 0.47 -9.70 -31.45
C ALA A 187 -0.69 -9.83 -30.46
N VAL A 188 -1.92 -9.77 -30.98
CA VAL A 188 -3.15 -9.96 -30.19
C VAL A 188 -3.93 -11.13 -30.76
N GLY A 189 -4.31 -12.08 -29.91
CA GLY A 189 -5.14 -13.22 -30.33
C GLY A 189 -6.51 -12.81 -30.89
N ALA A 190 -7.17 -13.70 -31.62
CA ALA A 190 -8.48 -13.42 -32.20
C ALA A 190 -9.53 -12.99 -31.18
N ASN A 191 -9.47 -13.56 -29.98
CA ASN A 191 -10.33 -13.28 -28.83
C ASN A 191 -9.85 -12.13 -27.92
N GLY A 192 -8.88 -11.31 -28.37
CA GLY A 192 -8.32 -10.21 -27.59
C GLY A 192 -7.22 -10.61 -26.61
N ALA A 193 -6.80 -11.87 -26.58
CA ALA A 193 -5.81 -12.35 -25.62
C ALA A 193 -4.40 -11.81 -25.92
N LEU A 194 -3.74 -11.38 -24.87
CA LEU A 194 -2.34 -10.99 -24.81
C LEU A 194 -1.65 -11.92 -23.78
N ALA A 195 -0.66 -12.67 -24.19
CA ALA A 195 0.00 -13.63 -23.30
C ALA A 195 1.52 -13.45 -23.32
N GLY A 196 2.16 -13.71 -22.18
CA GLY A 196 3.61 -13.64 -22.03
C GLY A 196 4.20 -12.30 -22.51
N PRO A 197 5.19 -12.34 -23.42
CA PRO A 197 5.86 -11.12 -23.90
C PRO A 197 4.91 -10.09 -24.52
N ALA A 198 3.78 -10.52 -25.14
CA ALA A 198 2.81 -9.59 -25.73
C ALA A 198 2.08 -8.77 -24.68
N ALA A 199 1.72 -9.36 -23.53
CA ALA A 199 1.11 -8.62 -22.43
C ALA A 199 2.07 -7.56 -21.86
N ASN A 200 3.33 -7.93 -21.66
CA ASN A 200 4.37 -7.00 -21.18
C ASN A 200 4.63 -5.87 -22.19
N ALA A 201 4.71 -6.19 -23.50
CA ALA A 201 4.88 -5.19 -24.55
C ALA A 201 3.67 -4.22 -24.63
N ALA A 202 2.45 -4.74 -24.44
CA ALA A 202 1.23 -3.91 -24.39
C ALA A 202 1.26 -2.95 -23.22
N LEU A 203 1.61 -3.41 -22.01
CA LEU A 203 1.76 -2.55 -20.84
C LEU A 203 2.84 -1.50 -21.04
N ALA A 204 4.01 -1.88 -21.56
CA ALA A 204 5.09 -0.95 -21.87
C ALA A 204 4.66 0.13 -22.88
N ALA A 205 3.91 -0.26 -23.93
CA ALA A 205 3.36 0.70 -24.90
C ALA A 205 2.38 1.71 -24.25
N LEU A 206 1.58 1.26 -23.30
CA LEU A 206 0.68 2.15 -22.53
C LEU A 206 1.48 3.10 -21.61
N ARG A 207 2.49 2.59 -20.93
CA ARG A 207 3.36 3.40 -20.06
C ARG A 207 4.13 4.49 -20.82
N GLN A 208 4.59 4.19 -22.05
CA GLN A 208 5.27 5.15 -22.90
C GLN A 208 4.38 6.33 -23.33
N MET A 209 3.07 6.21 -23.26
CA MET A 209 2.14 7.31 -23.55
C MET A 209 1.85 8.19 -22.34
N GLN A 210 2.21 7.77 -21.13
CA GLN A 210 1.90 8.51 -19.91
C GLN A 210 2.75 9.78 -19.79
N THR A 211 2.09 10.88 -19.52
CA THR A 211 2.70 12.12 -19.03
C THR A 211 2.84 12.06 -17.50
N LEU A 212 3.59 13.01 -16.92
CA LEU A 212 3.61 13.18 -15.46
C LEU A 212 2.21 13.51 -14.90
N GLU A 213 1.41 14.28 -15.63
CA GLU A 213 0.03 14.61 -15.24
C GLU A 213 -0.85 13.35 -15.19
N ASP A 214 -0.69 12.41 -16.12
CA ASP A 214 -1.37 11.12 -16.09
C ASP A 214 -0.99 10.31 -14.86
N LYS A 215 0.29 10.30 -14.50
CA LYS A 215 0.78 9.63 -13.29
C LYS A 215 0.25 10.29 -12.02
N ILE A 216 0.24 11.63 -11.93
CA ILE A 216 -0.33 12.36 -10.79
C ILE A 216 -1.81 12.00 -10.62
N ARG A 217 -2.61 12.00 -11.70
CA ARG A 217 -4.01 11.59 -11.68
C ARG A 217 -4.17 10.13 -11.19
N SER A 218 -3.30 9.22 -11.64
CA SER A 218 -3.29 7.83 -11.17
C SER A 218 -2.98 7.74 -9.67
N ALA A 219 -2.03 8.53 -9.18
CA ALA A 219 -1.67 8.60 -7.77
C ALA A 219 -2.82 9.19 -6.92
N GLU A 220 -3.51 10.23 -7.39
CA GLU A 220 -4.72 10.77 -6.73
C GLU A 220 -5.83 9.71 -6.63
N TYR A 221 -6.00 8.89 -7.67
CA TYR A 221 -6.96 7.79 -7.64
C TYR A 221 -6.53 6.67 -6.67
N ALA A 222 -5.27 6.23 -6.71
CA ALA A 222 -4.73 5.21 -5.82
C ALA A 222 -4.88 5.59 -4.35
N GLN A 223 -4.47 6.81 -3.96
CA GLN A 223 -4.63 7.26 -2.58
C GLN A 223 -6.11 7.39 -2.15
N SER A 224 -7.01 7.79 -3.06
CA SER A 224 -8.44 7.85 -2.74
C SER A 224 -9.03 6.46 -2.48
N TYR A 225 -8.50 5.45 -3.17
CA TYR A 225 -8.89 4.06 -2.98
C TYR A 225 -8.45 3.54 -1.60
N VAL A 226 -7.19 3.65 -1.26
CA VAL A 226 -6.67 3.13 0.03
C VAL A 226 -7.31 3.83 1.23
N LEU A 227 -7.51 5.15 1.15
CA LEU A 227 -8.16 5.93 2.21
C LEU A 227 -9.62 5.53 2.44
N ARG A 228 -10.32 5.08 1.40
CA ARG A 228 -11.68 4.53 1.50
C ARG A 228 -11.73 3.23 2.31
N TYR A 229 -10.64 2.46 2.36
CA TYR A 229 -10.55 1.25 3.15
C TYR A 229 -9.83 1.45 4.49
N GLY A 230 -9.42 2.68 4.77
CA GLY A 230 -8.84 3.07 6.06
C GLY A 230 -7.33 2.90 6.14
N LEU A 231 -6.66 2.60 5.03
CA LEU A 231 -5.21 2.58 4.97
C LEU A 231 -4.70 4.03 4.99
N THR A 232 -3.90 4.38 6.01
CA THR A 232 -3.35 5.72 6.22
C THR A 232 -1.85 5.79 6.01
N THR A 233 -1.19 4.62 6.02
CA THR A 233 0.26 4.50 5.82
C THR A 233 0.57 3.28 4.97
N SER A 234 1.31 3.48 3.88
CA SER A 234 1.90 2.43 3.04
C SER A 234 3.41 2.42 3.19
N VAL A 235 3.97 1.23 3.43
CA VAL A 235 5.42 0.99 3.29
C VAL A 235 5.66 0.46 1.88
N ASP A 236 6.15 1.34 1.03
CA ASP A 236 6.37 1.08 -0.40
C ASP A 236 7.72 0.38 -0.61
N MET A 237 7.69 -0.82 -1.15
CA MET A 237 8.88 -1.67 -1.37
C MET A 237 9.56 -1.44 -2.72
N GLY A 238 9.23 -0.32 -3.38
CA GLY A 238 9.86 0.06 -4.63
C GLY A 238 9.42 -0.78 -5.82
N VAL A 239 10.28 -0.85 -6.83
CA VAL A 239 10.01 -1.55 -8.09
C VAL A 239 11.27 -2.19 -8.64
N PHE A 240 11.10 -3.26 -9.41
CA PHE A 240 12.18 -3.77 -10.26
C PHE A 240 12.45 -2.82 -11.43
N ALA A 241 13.68 -2.87 -11.95
CA ALA A 241 14.05 -2.12 -13.14
C ALA A 241 13.35 -2.68 -14.39
N ASP A 242 12.75 -1.78 -15.19
CA ASP A 242 12.15 -2.13 -16.49
C ASP A 242 13.26 -2.38 -17.53
N PRO A 243 13.23 -3.49 -18.30
CA PRO A 243 14.22 -3.77 -19.35
C PRO A 243 14.38 -2.68 -20.41
N GLY A 244 13.39 -1.82 -20.56
CA GLY A 244 13.42 -0.70 -21.52
C GLY A 244 13.99 0.61 -20.98
N SER A 245 14.43 0.66 -19.75
CA SER A 245 14.93 1.91 -19.13
C SER A 245 16.37 2.20 -19.58
N PRO A 246 16.64 3.30 -20.30
CA PRO A 246 17.92 3.53 -20.98
C PRO A 246 19.09 3.88 -20.03
N ASP A 247 18.81 4.26 -18.79
CA ASP A 247 19.81 4.78 -17.83
C ASP A 247 20.13 3.81 -16.70
N LEU A 248 19.78 2.53 -16.85
CA LEU A 248 19.97 1.54 -15.79
C LEU A 248 21.40 1.02 -15.80
N GLN A 249 22.11 1.29 -14.70
CA GLN A 249 23.30 0.56 -14.31
C GLN A 249 22.97 -0.78 -13.63
N ASP A 250 21.68 -1.09 -13.50
CA ASP A 250 21.20 -2.29 -12.84
C ASP A 250 21.25 -3.49 -13.81
N ASP A 251 22.06 -4.47 -13.49
CA ASP A 251 22.20 -5.70 -14.28
C ASP A 251 20.98 -6.63 -14.22
N PHE A 252 20.01 -6.32 -13.33
CA PHE A 252 18.79 -7.10 -13.17
C PHE A 252 17.57 -6.29 -13.61
N THR A 253 16.85 -6.81 -14.59
CA THR A 253 15.60 -6.23 -15.06
C THR A 253 14.49 -7.27 -14.98
N PHE A 254 13.28 -6.83 -14.70
CA PHE A 254 12.10 -7.68 -14.65
C PHE A 254 11.01 -7.07 -15.55
N PRO A 255 10.45 -7.80 -16.52
CA PRO A 255 9.40 -7.27 -17.37
C PRO A 255 8.02 -7.40 -16.70
N GLY A 256 7.13 -6.43 -16.93
CA GLY A 256 5.73 -6.55 -16.54
C GLY A 256 5.27 -5.52 -15.52
N ILE A 257 4.25 -5.88 -14.73
CA ILE A 257 3.59 -4.93 -13.84
C ILE A 257 4.44 -4.55 -12.64
N ALA A 258 5.29 -5.46 -12.15
CA ALA A 258 6.18 -5.24 -11.00
C ALA A 258 7.37 -4.31 -11.28
N SER A 259 7.53 -3.80 -12.50
CA SER A 259 8.71 -3.02 -12.90
C SER A 259 8.38 -1.61 -13.37
N ALA A 260 9.32 -0.71 -13.16
CA ALA A 260 9.31 0.65 -13.70
C ALA A 260 10.74 1.20 -13.74
N ASN A 261 10.92 2.44 -14.23
CA ASN A 261 12.21 3.11 -14.11
C ASN A 261 12.45 3.55 -12.66
N PRO A 262 13.40 2.96 -11.93
CA PRO A 262 13.58 3.21 -10.49
C PRO A 262 14.06 4.63 -10.15
N TRP A 263 14.53 5.39 -11.14
CA TRP A 263 14.99 6.78 -10.97
C TRP A 263 13.88 7.81 -11.11
N THR A 264 12.77 7.46 -11.78
CA THR A 264 11.66 8.37 -12.05
C THR A 264 10.34 7.91 -11.44
N VAL A 265 10.33 6.77 -10.80
CA VAL A 265 9.12 6.08 -10.35
C VAL A 265 8.31 6.84 -9.30
N TYR A 266 8.96 7.70 -8.50
CA TYR A 266 8.31 8.47 -7.43
C TYR A 266 7.89 9.89 -7.81
N GLN A 267 8.07 10.32 -9.08
CA GLN A 267 7.80 11.70 -9.49
C GLN A 267 6.39 12.19 -9.18
N GLN A 268 5.37 11.34 -9.35
CA GLN A 268 3.98 11.68 -9.07
C GLN A 268 3.70 11.82 -7.56
N ILE A 269 4.33 10.97 -6.74
CA ILE A 269 4.22 11.04 -5.27
C ILE A 269 4.88 12.32 -4.75
N LEU A 270 6.08 12.63 -5.24
CA LEU A 270 6.77 13.88 -4.93
C LEU A 270 5.97 15.10 -5.37
N ALA A 271 5.31 15.04 -6.55
CA ALA A 271 4.47 16.13 -7.02
C ALA A 271 3.25 16.35 -6.12
N LEU A 272 2.59 15.28 -5.65
CA LEU A 272 1.48 15.38 -4.70
C LEU A 272 1.95 15.94 -3.35
N ASP A 273 3.10 15.51 -2.86
CA ASP A 273 3.69 16.00 -1.62
C ASP A 273 4.00 17.49 -1.69
N HIS A 274 4.71 17.94 -2.73
CA HIS A 274 5.01 19.35 -2.98
C HIS A 274 3.75 20.22 -3.14
N GLN A 275 2.64 19.66 -3.62
CA GLN A 275 1.36 20.32 -3.74
C GLN A 275 0.51 20.25 -2.45
N HIS A 276 1.01 19.64 -1.38
CA HIS A 276 0.27 19.32 -0.15
C HIS A 276 -1.03 18.51 -0.38
N LYS A 277 -1.02 17.68 -1.42
CA LYS A 277 -2.11 16.80 -1.83
C LYS A 277 -1.86 15.32 -1.49
N LEU A 278 -0.69 14.99 -0.96
CA LEU A 278 -0.45 13.66 -0.42
C LEU A 278 -1.29 13.52 0.86
N ASN A 279 -2.24 12.60 0.85
CA ASN A 279 -3.22 12.39 1.91
C ASN A 279 -3.03 11.09 2.68
N GLU A 280 -2.11 10.27 2.22
CA GLU A 280 -1.63 9.02 2.80
C GLU A 280 -0.16 9.16 3.12
N ARG A 281 0.31 8.54 4.20
CA ARG A 281 1.74 8.52 4.51
C ARG A 281 2.42 7.43 3.68
N VAL A 282 3.52 7.79 3.05
CA VAL A 282 4.31 6.84 2.26
C VAL A 282 5.71 6.70 2.87
N ARG A 283 6.10 5.46 3.13
CA ARG A 283 7.42 5.09 3.66
C ARG A 283 8.16 4.31 2.59
N LEU A 284 9.15 4.95 1.99
CA LEU A 284 9.88 4.40 0.86
C LEU A 284 10.99 3.45 1.33
N PHE A 285 10.96 2.24 0.83
CA PHE A 285 12.06 1.28 0.88
C PHE A 285 12.68 1.18 -0.52
N MET A 286 13.99 1.22 -0.61
CA MET A 286 14.68 1.28 -1.88
C MET A 286 15.27 -0.08 -2.25
N ILE A 287 14.89 -0.60 -3.42
CA ILE A 287 15.48 -1.80 -4.00
C ILE A 287 16.88 -1.49 -4.56
N SER A 288 17.79 -2.45 -4.39
CA SER A 288 19.07 -2.50 -5.07
C SER A 288 19.36 -3.92 -5.55
N MET A 289 19.77 -4.07 -6.82
CA MET A 289 19.95 -5.38 -7.47
C MET A 289 21.34 -5.53 -8.10
N ASP A 290 22.36 -4.94 -7.46
CA ASP A 290 23.75 -5.07 -7.88
C ASP A 290 24.21 -6.54 -7.87
N LYS A 291 24.74 -7.04 -9.00
CA LYS A 291 25.27 -8.40 -9.12
C LYS A 291 26.75 -8.55 -8.77
N THR A 292 27.46 -7.44 -8.62
CA THR A 292 28.90 -7.44 -8.38
C THR A 292 29.23 -7.18 -6.90
N MET A 293 30.41 -7.60 -6.46
CA MET A 293 30.92 -7.31 -5.10
C MET A 293 31.17 -5.83 -4.85
N ALA A 294 31.25 -5.00 -5.89
CA ALA A 294 31.45 -3.55 -5.77
C ALA A 294 30.20 -2.82 -5.27
N LEU A 295 29.00 -3.42 -5.45
CA LEU A 295 27.72 -2.88 -5.01
C LEU A 295 27.56 -1.38 -5.34
N PRO A 296 27.74 -0.96 -6.61
CA PRO A 296 27.81 0.47 -6.95
C PRO A 296 26.51 1.21 -6.69
N LEU A 297 25.36 0.63 -7.03
CA LEU A 297 24.06 1.27 -6.85
C LEU A 297 23.70 1.38 -5.37
N LEU A 298 23.82 0.29 -4.61
CA LEU A 298 23.58 0.29 -3.17
C LEU A 298 24.50 1.29 -2.45
N THR A 299 25.79 1.28 -2.78
CA THR A 299 26.76 2.22 -2.20
C THR A 299 26.36 3.67 -2.47
N GLN A 300 25.98 4.00 -3.69
CA GLN A 300 25.57 5.37 -4.04
C GLN A 300 24.31 5.79 -3.27
N ARG A 301 23.30 4.91 -3.13
CA ARG A 301 22.09 5.18 -2.34
C ARG A 301 22.45 5.48 -0.88
N LEU A 302 23.24 4.62 -0.25
CA LEU A 302 23.62 4.75 1.16
C LEU A 302 24.52 5.97 1.45
N LEU A 303 25.30 6.46 0.46
CA LEU A 303 26.13 7.66 0.59
C LEU A 303 25.35 8.96 0.38
N ASN A 304 24.24 8.94 -0.38
CA ASN A 304 23.49 10.14 -0.73
C ASN A 304 22.27 10.39 0.17
N LEU A 305 21.85 9.40 0.94
CA LEU A 305 20.69 9.45 1.82
C LEU A 305 21.07 9.00 3.23
N PHE A 306 20.22 9.34 4.18
CA PHE A 306 20.30 8.83 5.55
C PHE A 306 18.92 8.28 5.96
N PRO A 307 18.87 7.33 6.92
CA PRO A 307 17.60 6.75 7.39
C PRO A 307 16.64 7.86 7.84
N ASP A 308 15.36 7.66 7.54
CA ASP A 308 14.27 8.56 7.89
C ASP A 308 14.32 9.97 7.26
N PHE A 309 15.01 10.11 6.12
CA PHE A 309 15.00 11.37 5.36
C PHE A 309 13.62 11.68 4.80
N GLY A 310 13.07 12.81 5.19
CA GLY A 310 11.73 13.27 4.77
C GLY A 310 10.95 13.89 5.93
N ASP A 311 9.62 13.88 5.81
CA ASP A 311 8.72 14.40 6.82
C ASP A 311 7.69 13.36 7.30
N ASN A 312 6.62 13.80 7.97
CA ASN A 312 5.60 12.88 8.45
C ASN A 312 4.70 12.31 7.34
N MET A 313 4.71 12.87 6.12
CA MET A 313 3.91 12.38 5.00
C MET A 313 4.72 11.49 4.05
N LEU A 314 5.94 11.90 3.70
CA LEU A 314 6.79 11.17 2.78
C LEU A 314 8.20 11.01 3.37
N ARG A 315 8.67 9.77 3.51
CA ARG A 315 9.95 9.47 4.15
C ARG A 315 10.64 8.28 3.50
N VAL A 316 11.97 8.36 3.37
CA VAL A 316 12.81 7.21 2.99
C VAL A 316 13.17 6.48 4.28
N SER A 317 12.61 5.29 4.50
CA SER A 317 12.67 4.59 5.79
C SER A 317 13.52 3.32 5.77
N GLY A 318 13.84 2.76 4.58
CA GLY A 318 14.58 1.50 4.56
C GLY A 318 15.18 1.13 3.21
N ILE A 319 15.87 0.00 3.22
CA ILE A 319 16.30 -0.74 2.04
C ILE A 319 15.43 -2.01 1.97
N GLY A 320 14.90 -2.33 0.81
CA GLY A 320 14.00 -3.46 0.63
C GLY A 320 13.17 -3.33 -0.64
N GLU A 321 12.60 -4.40 -1.10
CA GLU A 321 12.72 -5.75 -0.49
C GLU A 321 13.99 -6.52 -0.90
N PHE A 322 14.94 -5.86 -1.60
CA PHE A 322 16.22 -6.43 -2.03
C PHE A 322 17.36 -5.43 -1.85
N ALA A 323 18.50 -5.91 -1.32
CA ALA A 323 19.76 -5.16 -1.29
C ALA A 323 20.72 -5.63 -2.40
N SER A 324 20.53 -6.83 -2.91
CA SER A 324 21.19 -7.45 -4.07
C SER A 324 20.35 -8.65 -4.51
N PRO A 325 20.62 -9.30 -5.66
CA PRO A 325 20.06 -10.60 -5.95
C PRO A 325 20.32 -11.56 -4.80
N TRP A 326 19.34 -12.40 -4.46
CA TRP A 326 19.42 -13.36 -3.35
C TRP A 326 19.16 -14.80 -3.83
N PHE A 327 19.29 -15.76 -2.95
CA PHE A 327 18.94 -17.14 -3.26
C PHE A 327 17.44 -17.25 -3.51
N SER A 328 17.07 -17.38 -4.78
CA SER A 328 15.69 -17.58 -5.22
C SER A 328 15.66 -18.20 -6.60
N ASN A 329 14.48 -18.60 -7.04
CA ASN A 329 14.26 -19.01 -8.43
C ASN A 329 14.51 -17.87 -9.43
N PHE A 330 14.32 -16.62 -9.02
CA PHE A 330 14.63 -15.44 -9.85
C PHE A 330 16.13 -15.26 -10.09
N ALA A 331 16.97 -15.62 -9.11
CA ALA A 331 18.41 -15.61 -9.23
C ALA A 331 18.98 -16.92 -9.83
N GLY A 332 18.14 -17.79 -10.40
CA GLY A 332 18.56 -19.08 -10.95
C GLY A 332 18.92 -20.13 -9.90
N GLY A 333 18.43 -19.99 -8.65
CA GLY A 333 18.62 -20.94 -7.56
C GLY A 333 20.04 -20.97 -6.97
N GLN A 334 20.87 -19.96 -7.28
CA GLN A 334 22.23 -19.86 -6.75
C GLN A 334 22.31 -18.80 -5.65
N HIS A 335 23.16 -19.07 -4.64
CA HIS A 335 23.47 -18.07 -3.62
C HIS A 335 24.37 -16.98 -4.21
N PRO A 336 23.92 -15.71 -4.28
CA PRO A 336 24.75 -14.64 -4.77
C PRO A 336 25.92 -14.37 -3.84
N ALA A 337 27.13 -14.30 -4.37
CA ALA A 337 28.34 -14.08 -3.58
C ALA A 337 28.35 -12.71 -2.85
N ASN A 338 27.62 -11.72 -3.39
CA ASN A 338 27.56 -10.36 -2.88
C ASN A 338 26.43 -10.11 -1.87
N TYR A 339 25.52 -11.06 -1.63
CA TYR A 339 24.35 -10.86 -0.75
C TYR A 339 24.77 -10.51 0.69
N GLU A 340 25.66 -11.30 1.29
CA GLU A 340 26.17 -11.03 2.64
C GLU A 340 26.90 -9.66 2.70
N ALA A 341 27.72 -9.33 1.67
CA ALA A 341 28.42 -8.07 1.60
C ALA A 341 27.45 -6.87 1.49
N ALA A 342 26.37 -7.01 0.73
CA ALA A 342 25.32 -5.99 0.64
C ALA A 342 24.65 -5.76 2.00
N LEU A 343 24.30 -6.82 2.71
CA LEU A 343 23.68 -6.71 4.03
C LEU A 343 24.62 -6.14 5.09
N GLN A 344 25.92 -6.49 5.07
CA GLN A 344 26.93 -5.85 5.91
C GLN A 344 27.00 -4.33 5.66
N LEU A 345 26.90 -3.92 4.40
CA LEU A 345 26.92 -2.50 4.02
C LEU A 345 25.67 -1.78 4.55
N VAL A 346 24.48 -2.37 4.38
CA VAL A 346 23.22 -1.84 4.91
C VAL A 346 23.27 -1.67 6.43
N ALA A 347 23.71 -2.71 7.16
CA ALA A 347 23.85 -2.69 8.61
C ALA A 347 24.84 -1.64 9.09
N LYS A 348 26.03 -1.55 8.46
CA LYS A 348 27.07 -0.59 8.76
C LYS A 348 26.59 0.87 8.64
N HIS A 349 25.70 1.14 7.71
CA HIS A 349 25.11 2.47 7.50
C HIS A 349 23.84 2.72 8.33
N GLY A 350 23.45 1.77 9.19
CA GLY A 350 22.34 1.95 10.14
C GLY A 350 20.95 1.92 9.52
N TRP A 351 20.76 1.27 8.37
CA TRP A 351 19.48 1.22 7.69
C TRP A 351 18.62 0.03 8.13
N THR A 352 17.33 0.29 8.24
CA THR A 352 16.30 -0.77 8.27
C THR A 352 16.35 -1.58 6.99
N TYR A 353 16.09 -2.87 7.09
CA TYR A 353 16.06 -3.78 5.95
C TYR A 353 14.91 -4.76 6.02
N GLN A 354 14.23 -4.98 4.91
CA GLN A 354 13.24 -6.03 4.75
C GLN A 354 13.61 -6.91 3.56
N GLN A 355 13.64 -8.25 3.76
CA GLN A 355 14.02 -9.23 2.73
C GLN A 355 12.83 -10.06 2.27
N HIS A 356 12.59 -10.07 0.98
CA HIS A 356 11.66 -10.97 0.29
C HIS A 356 12.04 -12.45 0.42
N THR A 357 11.06 -13.33 0.69
CA THR A 357 11.22 -14.79 0.70
C THR A 357 9.97 -15.52 0.24
N LEU A 358 10.11 -16.59 -0.56
CA LEU A 358 8.98 -17.36 -1.09
C LEU A 358 8.99 -18.84 -0.68
N SER A 359 10.00 -19.29 0.06
CA SER A 359 10.16 -20.68 0.47
C SER A 359 10.88 -20.81 1.80
N LEU A 360 10.72 -21.96 2.47
CA LEU A 360 11.47 -22.27 3.68
C LEU A 360 12.99 -22.16 3.49
N ALA A 361 13.49 -22.60 2.34
CA ALA A 361 14.93 -22.53 2.04
C ALA A 361 15.43 -21.08 1.94
N GLU A 362 14.64 -20.19 1.36
CA GLU A 362 14.97 -18.77 1.30
C GLU A 362 14.93 -18.11 2.69
N VAL A 363 13.92 -18.43 3.51
CA VAL A 363 13.84 -17.96 4.91
C VAL A 363 15.07 -18.42 5.70
N GLN A 364 15.43 -19.69 5.62
CA GLN A 364 16.61 -20.24 6.32
C GLN A 364 17.92 -19.60 5.86
N PHE A 365 18.10 -19.42 4.55
CA PHE A 365 19.29 -18.77 3.99
C PHE A 365 19.39 -17.30 4.43
N THR A 366 18.28 -16.57 4.39
CA THR A 366 18.20 -15.17 4.87
C THR A 366 18.56 -15.10 6.36
N ALA A 367 17.97 -15.97 7.17
CA ALA A 367 18.24 -16.04 8.61
C ALA A 367 19.72 -16.32 8.92
N GLN A 368 20.33 -17.29 8.25
CA GLN A 368 21.76 -17.59 8.41
C GLN A 368 22.65 -16.40 8.02
N THR A 369 22.25 -15.65 6.98
CA THR A 369 22.99 -14.46 6.57
C THR A 369 22.82 -13.32 7.59
N TYR A 370 21.62 -13.15 8.16
CA TYR A 370 21.37 -12.16 9.21
C TYR A 370 22.18 -12.46 10.48
N GLU A 371 22.31 -13.73 10.88
CA GLU A 371 23.18 -14.11 12.00
C GLU A 371 24.64 -13.74 11.75
N LYS A 372 25.18 -13.98 10.54
CA LYS A 372 26.55 -13.57 10.17
C LYS A 372 26.71 -12.04 10.20
N VAL A 373 25.75 -11.30 9.67
CA VAL A 373 25.77 -9.83 9.71
C VAL A 373 25.72 -9.34 11.15
N ASN A 374 24.82 -9.89 11.97
CA ASN A 374 24.68 -9.51 13.37
C ASN A 374 25.93 -9.78 14.20
N ALA A 375 26.71 -10.81 13.85
CA ALA A 375 28.01 -11.10 14.51
C ALA A 375 29.06 -10.00 14.29
N VAL A 376 28.94 -9.21 13.21
CA VAL A 376 29.84 -8.09 12.88
C VAL A 376 29.22 -6.76 13.29
N THR A 377 27.96 -6.54 12.93
CA THR A 377 27.21 -5.31 13.20
C THR A 377 25.86 -5.69 13.80
N PRO A 378 25.62 -5.45 15.11
CA PRO A 378 24.35 -5.78 15.75
C PRO A 378 23.15 -5.11 15.04
N ILE A 379 22.12 -5.90 14.67
CA ILE A 379 20.99 -5.43 13.88
C ILE A 379 19.69 -5.25 14.67
N ALA A 380 19.65 -5.63 15.95
CA ALA A 380 18.42 -5.58 16.76
C ALA A 380 17.77 -4.19 16.79
N SER A 381 18.57 -3.12 16.85
CA SER A 381 18.07 -1.74 16.82
C SER A 381 17.74 -1.22 15.43
N LEU A 382 17.99 -1.99 14.38
CA LEU A 382 17.74 -1.62 12.98
C LEU A 382 16.40 -2.14 12.47
N HIS A 383 15.68 -2.91 13.28
CA HIS A 383 14.36 -3.47 12.97
C HIS A 383 14.32 -4.22 11.63
N TRP A 384 15.34 -5.05 11.38
CA TRP A 384 15.35 -5.88 10.19
C TRP A 384 14.23 -6.90 10.21
N SER A 385 13.69 -7.23 9.05
CA SER A 385 12.59 -8.17 8.91
C SER A 385 12.76 -9.12 7.74
N ILE A 386 12.04 -10.26 7.81
CA ILE A 386 11.86 -11.19 6.70
C ILE A 386 10.42 -11.07 6.23
N ALA A 387 10.21 -10.87 4.93
CA ALA A 387 8.91 -10.67 4.31
C ALA A 387 8.32 -11.96 3.76
N HIS A 388 6.99 -12.02 3.70
CA HIS A 388 6.11 -13.08 3.21
C HIS A 388 6.11 -14.33 4.09
N VAL A 389 7.25 -14.92 4.37
CA VAL A 389 7.44 -16.07 5.29
C VAL A 389 6.36 -17.15 5.08
N PRO A 390 6.25 -17.78 3.89
CA PRO A 390 5.21 -18.78 3.65
C PRO A 390 5.36 -20.01 4.54
N GLN A 391 6.60 -20.31 4.95
CA GLN A 391 6.97 -21.38 5.88
C GLN A 391 8.20 -20.98 6.68
N ILE A 392 8.27 -21.41 7.93
CA ILE A 392 9.41 -21.22 8.82
C ILE A 392 9.50 -22.37 9.83
N ASP A 393 10.68 -22.75 10.24
CA ASP A 393 10.89 -23.76 11.27
C ASP A 393 11.14 -23.15 12.66
N PRO A 394 10.90 -23.88 13.75
CA PRO A 394 11.06 -23.37 15.11
C PRO A 394 12.48 -22.91 15.44
N GLN A 395 13.50 -23.52 14.86
CA GLN A 395 14.89 -23.14 15.10
C GLN A 395 15.17 -21.76 14.48
N THR A 396 14.73 -21.52 13.26
CA THR A 396 14.85 -20.23 12.58
C THR A 396 14.08 -19.14 13.32
N ILE A 397 12.87 -19.41 13.84
CA ILE A 397 12.13 -18.45 14.68
C ILE A 397 12.95 -18.05 15.90
N GLN A 398 13.52 -18.99 16.63
CA GLN A 398 14.31 -18.71 17.83
C GLN A 398 15.58 -17.91 17.50
N ALA A 399 16.29 -18.27 16.43
CA ALA A 399 17.48 -17.56 15.99
C ALA A 399 17.16 -16.10 15.63
N MET A 400 16.11 -15.85 14.86
CA MET A 400 15.70 -14.50 14.44
C MET A 400 15.21 -13.65 15.63
N LYS A 401 14.41 -14.25 16.52
CA LYS A 401 13.98 -13.59 17.75
C LYS A 401 15.18 -13.17 18.63
N ALA A 402 16.20 -14.02 18.74
CA ALA A 402 17.38 -13.73 19.56
C ALA A 402 18.20 -12.52 19.08
N ILE A 403 18.16 -12.20 17.80
CA ILE A 403 18.86 -11.05 17.19
C ILE A 403 17.92 -9.88 16.84
N GLY A 404 16.64 -9.93 17.31
CA GLY A 404 15.69 -8.81 17.19
C GLY A 404 15.11 -8.61 15.78
N VAL A 405 15.04 -9.68 14.97
CA VAL A 405 14.43 -9.64 13.63
C VAL A 405 12.92 -9.83 13.74
N GLY A 406 12.15 -9.08 12.95
CA GLY A 406 10.70 -9.21 12.80
C GLY A 406 10.27 -10.01 11.58
N MET A 407 8.97 -10.32 11.50
CA MET A 407 8.34 -11.04 10.37
C MET A 407 7.22 -10.18 9.81
N ALA A 408 7.36 -9.76 8.55
CA ALA A 408 6.36 -9.02 7.79
C ALA A 408 5.56 -10.03 6.95
N LEU A 409 4.30 -10.25 7.28
CA LEU A 409 3.50 -11.36 6.76
C LEU A 409 2.49 -10.86 5.73
N HIS A 410 2.35 -11.57 4.59
CA HIS A 410 1.50 -11.14 3.49
C HIS A 410 0.59 -12.26 3.01
N GLY A 411 -0.71 -11.98 2.96
CA GLY A 411 -1.76 -12.96 2.68
C GLY A 411 -2.03 -13.21 1.20
N TRP A 412 -1.05 -13.02 0.30
CA TRP A 412 -1.21 -13.24 -1.13
C TRP A 412 -1.74 -14.64 -1.52
N LYS A 413 -1.62 -15.62 -0.62
CA LYS A 413 -2.28 -16.93 -0.74
C LYS A 413 -3.80 -16.83 -0.83
N TYR A 414 -4.40 -15.77 -0.34
CA TYR A 414 -5.82 -15.50 -0.54
C TYR A 414 -6.21 -15.57 -2.03
N LEU A 415 -5.44 -14.94 -2.91
CA LEU A 415 -5.66 -14.98 -4.36
C LEU A 415 -5.12 -16.25 -5.02
N GLN A 416 -3.93 -16.69 -4.64
CA GLN A 416 -3.23 -17.78 -5.31
C GLN A 416 -3.68 -19.17 -4.85
N GLY A 417 -4.31 -19.28 -3.67
CA GLY A 417 -4.69 -20.55 -3.09
C GLY A 417 -3.49 -21.35 -2.57
N ALA A 418 -3.69 -22.64 -2.39
CA ALA A 418 -2.64 -23.55 -1.88
C ALA A 418 -1.59 -23.94 -2.93
N GLN A 419 -1.47 -23.22 -4.03
CA GLN A 419 -0.49 -23.52 -5.07
C GLN A 419 0.94 -23.53 -4.47
N GLY A 420 1.72 -24.56 -4.79
CA GLY A 420 3.08 -24.76 -4.26
C GLY A 420 3.13 -25.29 -2.83
N THR A 421 1.98 -25.50 -2.15
CA THR A 421 1.90 -26.06 -0.80
C THR A 421 1.73 -27.59 -0.89
N PRO A 422 2.49 -28.38 -0.12
CA PRO A 422 2.27 -29.83 -0.04
C PRO A 422 0.86 -30.15 0.49
N ALA A 423 0.26 -31.22 -0.01
CA ALA A 423 -1.07 -31.63 0.40
C ALA A 423 -1.16 -31.84 1.92
N GLY A 424 -2.17 -31.23 2.55
CA GLY A 424 -2.40 -31.34 4.00
C GLY A 424 -1.56 -30.40 4.88
N GLN A 425 -0.71 -29.56 4.28
CA GLN A 425 0.01 -28.51 4.99
C GLN A 425 -0.72 -27.16 4.90
N PRO A 426 -0.60 -26.29 5.93
CA PRO A 426 -1.04 -24.91 5.84
C PRO A 426 -0.34 -24.18 4.69
N ALA A 427 -1.08 -23.34 3.97
CA ALA A 427 -0.52 -22.59 2.84
C ALA A 427 0.38 -21.42 3.30
N GLY A 428 0.27 -21.03 4.57
CA GLY A 428 0.99 -19.90 5.16
C GLY A 428 0.42 -18.53 4.78
N PRO A 429 0.90 -17.47 5.38
CA PRO A 429 1.92 -17.43 6.44
C PRO A 429 1.46 -18.12 7.75
N PRO A 430 2.40 -18.57 8.60
CA PRO A 430 2.09 -19.23 9.87
C PRO A 430 1.81 -18.19 10.98
N TYR A 431 0.73 -17.43 10.83
CA TYR A 431 0.38 -16.27 11.68
C TYR A 431 0.32 -16.61 13.17
N ARG A 432 -0.44 -17.63 13.55
CA ARG A 432 -0.58 -18.03 14.95
C ARG A 432 0.73 -18.54 15.53
N THR A 433 1.42 -19.42 14.81
CA THR A 433 2.71 -19.96 15.21
C THR A 433 3.72 -18.85 15.52
N LEU A 434 3.80 -17.83 14.67
CA LEU A 434 4.70 -16.69 14.86
C LEU A 434 4.27 -15.80 16.03
N LEU A 435 2.99 -15.48 16.17
CA LEU A 435 2.48 -14.72 17.32
C LEU A 435 2.75 -15.44 18.65
N GLU A 436 2.47 -16.75 18.74
CA GLU A 436 2.69 -17.54 19.95
C GLU A 436 4.18 -17.68 20.29
N SER A 437 5.07 -17.59 19.33
CA SER A 437 6.52 -17.58 19.56
C SER A 437 7.00 -16.30 20.28
N GLY A 438 6.22 -15.22 20.17
CA GLY A 438 6.55 -13.89 20.69
C GLY A 438 7.67 -13.20 19.91
N ILE A 439 7.94 -13.59 18.67
CA ILE A 439 8.71 -12.78 17.72
C ILE A 439 7.83 -11.59 17.27
N HIS A 440 8.44 -10.48 16.88
CA HIS A 440 7.67 -9.35 16.36
C HIS A 440 7.06 -9.70 15.01
N VAL A 441 5.75 -9.46 14.82
CA VAL A 441 5.03 -9.73 13.58
C VAL A 441 4.19 -8.53 13.18
N GLY A 442 4.10 -8.29 11.89
CA GLY A 442 3.21 -7.34 11.26
C GLY A 442 2.59 -7.92 10.00
N ALA A 443 1.72 -7.16 9.37
CA ALA A 443 1.07 -7.60 8.14
C ALA A 443 0.98 -6.49 7.11
N GLY A 444 1.06 -6.88 5.84
CA GLY A 444 0.90 -6.04 4.68
C GLY A 444 0.31 -6.82 3.51
N SER A 445 -0.07 -6.12 2.47
CA SER A 445 -0.78 -6.74 1.35
C SER A 445 0.13 -7.36 0.31
N ASP A 446 1.34 -6.85 0.12
CA ASP A 446 2.17 -7.12 -1.06
C ASP A 446 1.42 -6.78 -2.37
N ALA A 447 0.55 -5.78 -2.28
CA ALA A 447 -0.27 -5.34 -3.40
C ALA A 447 0.50 -4.41 -4.33
N GLY A 448 0.05 -4.32 -5.57
CA GLY A 448 0.71 -3.62 -6.67
C GLY A 448 0.85 -4.52 -7.89
N ASP A 449 0.94 -5.83 -7.64
CA ASP A 449 1.07 -6.83 -8.69
C ASP A 449 0.39 -8.17 -8.38
N ILE A 450 0.48 -8.70 -7.14
CA ILE A 450 0.09 -10.09 -6.84
C ILE A 450 -1.01 -10.25 -5.79
N SER A 451 -1.41 -9.21 -5.08
CA SER A 451 -2.38 -9.27 -4.00
C SER A 451 -3.33 -8.07 -3.99
N ILE A 452 -4.37 -8.15 -3.17
CA ILE A 452 -5.43 -7.12 -3.05
C ILE A 452 -4.95 -6.01 -2.12
N LEU A 453 -5.12 -4.75 -2.55
CA LEU A 453 -4.73 -3.58 -1.77
C LEU A 453 -5.71 -3.26 -0.63
N ASP A 454 -6.96 -3.74 -0.72
CA ASP A 454 -7.93 -3.62 0.36
C ASP A 454 -7.53 -4.53 1.54
N PRO A 455 -7.11 -3.97 2.71
CA PRO A 455 -6.56 -4.74 3.83
C PRO A 455 -7.56 -5.70 4.47
N TRP A 456 -8.87 -5.47 4.27
CA TRP A 456 -9.92 -6.30 4.87
C TRP A 456 -9.99 -7.70 4.25
N TYR A 457 -9.45 -7.91 3.05
CA TYR A 457 -9.34 -9.23 2.43
C TYR A 457 -8.22 -10.05 3.07
N GLU A 458 -7.09 -9.43 3.39
CA GLU A 458 -6.04 -10.13 4.13
C GLU A 458 -6.43 -10.38 5.59
N ILE A 459 -7.04 -9.40 6.27
CA ILE A 459 -7.61 -9.59 7.61
C ILE A 459 -8.62 -10.74 7.60
N TYR A 460 -9.45 -10.86 6.56
CA TYR A 460 -10.33 -12.03 6.40
C TYR A 460 -9.53 -13.34 6.29
N TYR A 461 -8.47 -13.36 5.49
CA TYR A 461 -7.62 -14.55 5.34
C TYR A 461 -6.95 -14.93 6.67
N MET A 462 -6.41 -13.97 7.41
CA MET A 462 -5.81 -14.19 8.73
C MET A 462 -6.80 -14.77 9.75
N VAL A 463 -8.04 -14.29 9.74
CA VAL A 463 -9.08 -14.74 10.68
C VAL A 463 -9.66 -16.11 10.29
N THR A 464 -9.81 -16.38 9.01
CA THR A 464 -10.55 -17.58 8.53
C THR A 464 -9.65 -18.68 7.98
N GLY A 465 -8.46 -18.36 7.49
CA GLY A 465 -7.59 -19.27 6.73
C GLY A 465 -8.14 -19.66 5.36
N LYS A 466 -9.19 -18.95 4.85
CA LYS A 466 -9.87 -19.26 3.60
C LYS A 466 -9.38 -18.40 2.45
N ASP A 467 -9.18 -19.02 1.30
CA ASP A 467 -8.83 -18.31 0.06
C ASP A 467 -10.06 -17.65 -0.61
N CYS A 468 -9.85 -16.99 -1.75
CA CYS A 468 -10.89 -16.30 -2.51
C CYS A 468 -12.02 -17.22 -3.03
N THR A 469 -11.82 -18.54 -3.06
CA THR A 469 -12.86 -19.52 -3.41
C THR A 469 -13.64 -20.01 -2.20
N GLY A 470 -13.27 -19.60 -0.98
CA GLY A 470 -13.84 -20.07 0.27
C GLY A 470 -13.23 -21.37 0.80
N ALA A 471 -12.20 -21.90 0.14
CA ALA A 471 -11.50 -23.09 0.60
C ALA A 471 -10.59 -22.76 1.81
N LEU A 472 -10.68 -23.57 2.86
CA LEU A 472 -9.78 -23.48 4.01
C LEU A 472 -8.41 -24.02 3.59
N ILE A 473 -7.43 -23.12 3.41
CA ILE A 473 -6.07 -23.46 2.93
C ILE A 473 -4.99 -23.23 3.98
N ASN A 474 -5.29 -22.48 5.05
CA ASN A 474 -4.34 -22.21 6.13
C ASN A 474 -4.88 -22.71 7.49
N PRO A 475 -5.20 -24.03 7.62
CA PRO A 475 -5.79 -24.59 8.83
C PRO A 475 -4.81 -24.55 10.00
N GLY A 476 -5.30 -24.11 11.16
CA GLY A 476 -4.49 -24.06 12.37
C GLY A 476 -3.73 -22.76 12.60
N GLU A 477 -3.65 -21.89 11.60
CA GLU A 477 -2.92 -20.62 11.67
C GLU A 477 -3.85 -19.38 11.79
N GLN A 478 -5.15 -19.60 11.99
CA GLN A 478 -6.11 -18.52 12.19
C GLN A 478 -5.83 -17.76 13.49
N VAL A 479 -5.97 -16.44 13.42
CA VAL A 479 -5.83 -15.53 14.56
C VAL A 479 -7.15 -14.84 14.89
N THR A 480 -7.26 -14.23 16.05
CA THR A 480 -8.45 -13.45 16.42
C THR A 480 -8.55 -12.16 15.60
N ARG A 481 -9.75 -11.60 15.49
CA ARG A 481 -9.98 -10.30 14.83
C ARG A 481 -9.12 -9.19 15.42
N GLU A 482 -8.94 -9.18 16.72
CA GLU A 482 -8.09 -8.21 17.41
C GLU A 482 -6.62 -8.39 17.01
N GLN A 483 -6.10 -9.63 17.03
CA GLN A 483 -4.73 -9.91 16.63
C GLN A 483 -4.48 -9.54 15.16
N ALA A 484 -5.42 -9.87 14.25
CA ALA A 484 -5.31 -9.51 12.85
C ALA A 484 -5.25 -7.98 12.66
N LEU A 485 -6.12 -7.23 13.37
CA LEU A 485 -6.11 -5.77 13.27
C LEU A 485 -4.86 -5.15 13.90
N ARG A 486 -4.31 -5.72 14.98
CA ARG A 486 -3.05 -5.26 15.57
C ARG A 486 -1.89 -5.35 14.59
N MET A 487 -1.81 -6.42 13.81
CA MET A 487 -0.79 -6.59 12.76
C MET A 487 -0.92 -5.55 11.63
N TYR A 488 -2.09 -4.95 11.44
CA TYR A 488 -2.31 -3.83 10.51
C TYR A 488 -2.31 -2.45 11.19
N THR A 489 -2.02 -2.38 12.49
CA THR A 489 -2.03 -1.11 13.25
C THR A 489 -0.84 -1.02 14.21
N ALA A 490 -1.04 -1.38 15.48
CA ALA A 490 -0.08 -1.15 16.57
C ALA A 490 1.28 -1.81 16.36
N ASP A 491 1.30 -2.97 15.70
CA ASP A 491 2.51 -3.75 15.54
C ASP A 491 3.32 -3.30 14.29
N ASN A 492 2.67 -2.68 13.29
CA ASN A 492 3.32 -2.31 12.03
C ASN A 492 4.27 -1.10 12.10
N GLY A 493 4.02 -0.14 12.98
CA GLY A 493 4.91 1.01 13.12
C GLY A 493 6.35 0.65 13.49
N TRP A 494 6.57 -0.56 14.01
CA TRP A 494 7.89 -1.06 14.36
C TRP A 494 8.80 -1.22 13.12
N PHE A 495 8.27 -1.68 11.97
CA PHE A 495 9.06 -2.01 10.78
C PHE A 495 9.75 -0.81 10.13
N PHE A 496 9.39 0.40 10.51
CA PHE A 496 9.98 1.66 10.03
C PHE A 496 10.23 2.68 11.15
N HIS A 497 10.49 2.20 12.37
CA HIS A 497 10.85 2.98 13.57
C HIS A 497 9.79 3.99 14.05
N GLU A 498 8.53 3.89 13.65
CA GLU A 498 7.47 4.82 14.03
C GLU A 498 6.42 4.20 14.98
N GLY A 499 6.71 3.10 15.67
CA GLY A 499 5.78 2.50 16.64
C GLY A 499 5.38 3.43 17.80
N ASN A 500 6.21 4.43 18.12
CA ASN A 500 5.89 5.48 19.08
C ASN A 500 5.08 6.64 18.49
N GLU A 501 4.91 6.70 17.17
CA GLU A 501 4.24 7.79 16.45
C GLU A 501 2.91 7.37 15.84
N LEU A 502 2.75 6.08 15.48
CA LEU A 502 1.64 5.55 14.70
C LEU A 502 1.08 4.23 15.29
N GLY A 503 -0.02 3.75 14.74
CA GLY A 503 -0.56 2.41 14.94
C GLY A 503 -1.46 2.22 16.16
N SER A 504 -1.51 3.17 17.09
CA SER A 504 -2.45 3.13 18.21
C SER A 504 -2.99 4.52 18.55
N ILE A 505 -4.17 4.56 19.20
CA ILE A 505 -4.80 5.81 19.63
C ILE A 505 -4.32 6.14 21.05
N GLU A 506 -3.19 6.82 21.13
CA GLU A 506 -2.56 7.23 22.37
C GLU A 506 -2.13 8.69 22.31
N SER A 507 -2.18 9.37 23.46
CA SER A 507 -1.80 10.78 23.56
C SER A 507 -0.34 10.98 23.13
N GLY A 508 -0.09 11.98 22.27
CA GLY A 508 1.21 12.31 21.68
C GLY A 508 1.45 11.71 20.30
N LYS A 509 0.80 10.60 19.94
CA LYS A 509 0.91 10.00 18.61
C LYS A 509 0.23 10.84 17.52
N LEU A 510 0.55 10.59 16.27
CA LEU A 510 -0.09 11.22 15.12
C LEU A 510 -1.58 10.88 15.06
N GLY A 511 -2.38 11.84 14.67
CA GLY A 511 -3.85 11.75 14.67
C GLY A 511 -4.40 11.02 13.44
N ASP A 512 -4.06 9.73 13.29
CA ASP A 512 -4.50 8.88 12.19
C ASP A 512 -5.57 7.91 12.69
N LEU A 513 -6.80 8.07 12.19
CA LEU A 513 -7.99 7.38 12.68
C LEU A 513 -8.90 6.95 11.52
N VAL A 514 -9.59 5.83 11.72
CA VAL A 514 -10.58 5.31 10.78
C VAL A 514 -11.89 5.04 11.50
N VAL A 515 -12.97 5.63 11.00
CA VAL A 515 -14.33 5.30 11.42
C VAL A 515 -14.87 4.26 10.47
N LEU A 516 -15.24 3.09 10.98
CA LEU A 516 -15.72 1.96 10.18
C LEU A 516 -17.21 2.09 9.89
N ASN A 517 -17.65 1.50 8.77
CA ASN A 517 -19.06 1.40 8.38
C ASN A 517 -19.86 0.48 9.31
N ASP A 518 -19.20 -0.50 9.96
CA ASP A 518 -19.84 -1.43 10.88
C ASP A 518 -18.90 -1.82 12.04
N ASN A 519 -19.39 -2.56 13.02
CA ASN A 519 -18.60 -3.01 14.17
C ASN A 519 -17.84 -4.30 13.84
N TYR A 520 -16.64 -4.15 13.34
CA TYR A 520 -15.71 -5.24 13.01
C TYR A 520 -15.51 -6.25 14.16
N PHE A 521 -15.53 -5.80 15.43
CA PHE A 521 -15.26 -6.65 16.59
C PHE A 521 -16.47 -7.49 17.03
N ASP A 522 -17.66 -7.24 16.50
CA ASP A 522 -18.88 -7.95 16.84
C ASP A 522 -19.25 -9.00 15.77
N PRO A 523 -18.98 -10.31 16.01
CA PRO A 523 -19.26 -11.35 15.03
C PRO A 523 -20.74 -11.59 14.78
N GLN A 524 -21.64 -11.06 15.62
CA GLN A 524 -23.08 -11.13 15.39
C GLN A 524 -23.56 -10.07 14.40
N LYS A 525 -22.84 -8.93 14.29
CA LYS A 525 -23.12 -7.87 13.33
C LYS A 525 -22.36 -8.09 12.03
N VAL A 526 -21.08 -8.40 12.15
CA VAL A 526 -20.19 -8.63 11.00
C VAL A 526 -19.74 -10.09 11.06
N SER A 527 -20.34 -10.95 10.24
CA SER A 527 -19.87 -12.34 10.07
C SER A 527 -18.44 -12.36 9.56
N ASP A 528 -17.75 -13.51 9.58
CA ASP A 528 -16.40 -13.60 9.03
C ASP A 528 -16.37 -13.23 7.55
N GLU A 529 -17.34 -13.68 6.76
CA GLU A 529 -17.50 -13.26 5.35
C GLU A 529 -17.75 -11.75 5.21
N GLY A 530 -18.40 -11.14 6.20
CA GLY A 530 -18.67 -9.70 6.25
C GLY A 530 -17.40 -8.84 6.49
N ILE A 531 -16.29 -9.43 6.93
CA ILE A 531 -15.02 -8.71 7.09
C ILE A 531 -14.61 -8.04 5.78
N LYS A 532 -14.76 -8.72 4.66
CA LYS A 532 -14.48 -8.19 3.30
C LYS A 532 -15.36 -7.01 2.88
N GLN A 533 -16.41 -6.69 3.64
CA GLN A 533 -17.33 -5.57 3.38
C GLN A 533 -17.05 -4.37 4.32
N ILE A 534 -16.11 -4.52 5.22
CA ILE A 534 -15.67 -3.41 6.08
C ILE A 534 -14.96 -2.37 5.21
N LYS A 535 -15.26 -1.11 5.48
CA LYS A 535 -14.62 0.04 4.85
C LYS A 535 -14.69 1.25 5.77
N SER A 536 -13.91 2.26 5.47
CA SER A 536 -14.00 3.53 6.15
C SER A 536 -15.27 4.31 5.73
N VAL A 537 -15.87 5.00 6.68
CA VAL A 537 -16.84 6.09 6.43
C VAL A 537 -16.25 7.46 6.79
N LEU A 538 -15.12 7.48 7.49
CA LEU A 538 -14.32 8.68 7.73
C LEU A 538 -12.88 8.25 7.97
N THR A 539 -11.94 8.79 7.18
CA THR A 539 -10.50 8.58 7.40
C THR A 539 -9.83 9.91 7.72
N VAL A 540 -9.04 9.90 8.79
CA VAL A 540 -8.30 11.05 9.30
C VAL A 540 -6.81 10.74 9.25
N VAL A 541 -6.01 11.66 8.70
CA VAL A 541 -4.55 11.58 8.67
C VAL A 541 -3.98 12.88 9.22
N GLY A 542 -3.24 12.80 10.31
CA GLY A 542 -2.67 13.97 10.99
C GLY A 542 -3.74 15.02 11.34
N GLY A 543 -4.91 14.60 11.83
CA GLY A 543 -6.04 15.47 12.17
C GLY A 543 -6.83 16.00 10.96
N ARG A 544 -6.38 15.78 9.73
CA ARG A 544 -7.15 16.15 8.53
C ARG A 544 -8.12 15.04 8.14
N VAL A 545 -9.37 15.38 7.91
CA VAL A 545 -10.33 14.47 7.27
C VAL A 545 -9.98 14.38 5.79
N VAL A 546 -9.47 13.22 5.38
CA VAL A 546 -8.99 12.94 4.02
C VAL A 546 -9.97 12.10 3.20
N TYR A 547 -10.89 11.42 3.87
CA TYR A 547 -12.04 10.74 3.27
C TYR A 547 -13.27 10.96 4.15
N ASP A 548 -14.39 11.37 3.57
CA ASP A 548 -15.67 11.65 4.26
C ASP A 548 -16.83 11.00 3.49
N GLY A 549 -17.22 9.81 3.90
CA GLY A 549 -18.37 9.04 3.43
C GLY A 549 -19.55 9.08 4.40
N LEU A 550 -19.52 9.97 5.44
CA LEU A 550 -20.62 10.17 6.38
C LEU A 550 -21.74 11.04 5.80
N ARG A 551 -21.49 11.75 4.71
CA ARG A 551 -22.41 12.67 4.04
C ARG A 551 -23.37 11.95 3.12
#